data_c294859c02bff0b22d3cec26c3a0c4fc
#
_entry.id   c294859c02bff0b22d3cec26c3a0c4fc
#
_cell.length_a   1.000
_cell.length_b   1.000
_cell.length_c   1.000
_cell.angle_alpha   90.00
_cell.angle_beta   90.00
_cell.angle_gamma   90.00
#
_symmetry.space_group_name_H-M   'P 1'
#
loop_
_entity.id
_entity.type
_entity.pdbx_description
1 polymer ?
#
loop_
_entity_poly.entity_id
_entity_poly.type
_entity_poly.pdbx_seq_one_letter_code
_entity_poly.pdbx_strand_id
1 'polypeptide(L)'
;VVEELRKARESATDVRAAAEKQAASFLDEARAEAARIIAQAREAAEAEAGVAAQRAKEALRDQVAHLAVAGAEKILRKEINAQAHADLLANLKQELQ
;
A
#
# COMPACT_ATOMS: atom_id res chain seq x y z
N VAL A 1 42.54 53.64 -22.08
CA VAL A 1 41.42 53.81 -21.19
C VAL A 1 40.13 53.28 -21.78
N VAL A 2 39.83 53.60 -23.04
CA VAL A 2 38.64 53.13 -23.74
C VAL A 2 38.72 51.59 -23.99
N GLU A 3 39.91 51.11 -24.34
CA GLU A 3 40.16 49.70 -24.59
C GLU A 3 40.05 48.86 -23.31
N GLU A 4 40.52 49.39 -22.21
CA GLU A 4 40.39 48.72 -20.90
C GLU A 4 38.94 48.63 -20.48
N LEU A 5 38.17 49.67 -20.72
CA LEU A 5 36.72 49.70 -20.41
C LEU A 5 35.95 48.70 -21.28
N ARG A 6 36.30 48.64 -22.55
CA ARG A 6 35.69 47.69 -23.48
C ARG A 6 35.95 46.26 -23.06
N LYS A 7 37.20 45.92 -22.69
CA LYS A 7 37.57 44.60 -22.21
C LYS A 7 36.84 44.25 -20.91
N ALA A 8 36.75 45.23 -20.01
CA ALA A 8 36.03 45.01 -18.75
C ALA A 8 34.56 44.73 -18.97
N ARG A 9 33.89 45.43 -19.90
CA ARG A 9 32.49 45.18 -20.25
C ARG A 9 32.30 43.84 -20.94
N GLU A 10 33.20 43.47 -21.84
CA GLU A 10 33.19 42.19 -22.52
C GLU A 10 33.36 41.04 -21.51
N SER A 11 34.30 41.18 -20.59
CA SER A 11 34.53 40.22 -19.55
C SER A 11 33.31 40.07 -18.61
N ALA A 12 32.68 41.21 -18.26
CA ALA A 12 31.46 41.18 -17.42
C ALA A 12 30.29 40.51 -18.13
N THR A 13 30.15 40.72 -19.45
CA THR A 13 29.14 40.05 -20.25
C THR A 13 29.37 38.53 -20.31
N ASP A 14 30.62 38.13 -20.49
CA ASP A 14 31.00 36.71 -20.56
C ASP A 14 30.74 36.00 -19.20
N VAL A 15 31.10 36.68 -18.09
CA VAL A 15 30.84 36.17 -16.77
C VAL A 15 29.36 36.00 -16.51
N ARG A 16 28.58 37.00 -16.88
CA ARG A 16 27.11 36.96 -16.74
C ARG A 16 26.50 35.82 -17.56
N ALA A 17 26.93 35.70 -18.83
CA ALA A 17 26.44 34.61 -19.69
C ALA A 17 26.78 33.24 -19.14
N ALA A 18 27.99 33.06 -18.62
CA ALA A 18 28.42 31.81 -17.98
C ALA A 18 27.60 31.52 -16.71
N ALA A 19 27.35 32.54 -15.90
CA ALA A 19 26.54 32.40 -14.70
C ALA A 19 25.08 32.05 -15.00
N GLU A 20 24.49 32.64 -16.01
CA GLU A 20 23.14 32.34 -16.46
C GLU A 20 23.03 30.92 -17.00
N LYS A 21 24.03 30.47 -17.76
CA LYS A 21 24.09 29.11 -18.28
C LYS A 21 24.21 28.09 -17.14
N GLN A 22 25.05 28.38 -16.15
CA GLN A 22 25.24 27.53 -14.99
C GLN A 22 23.96 27.46 -14.14
N ALA A 23 23.30 28.61 -13.94
CA ALA A 23 22.04 28.65 -13.21
C ALA A 23 20.94 27.83 -13.92
N ALA A 24 20.86 27.92 -15.26
CA ALA A 24 19.93 27.13 -16.05
C ALA A 24 20.23 25.62 -15.90
N SER A 25 21.49 25.25 -15.92
CA SER A 25 21.93 23.86 -15.73
C SER A 25 21.55 23.33 -14.34
N PHE A 26 21.80 24.11 -13.30
CA PHE A 26 21.40 23.75 -11.94
C PHE A 26 19.88 23.57 -11.84
N LEU A 27 19.13 24.43 -12.47
CA LEU A 27 17.67 24.37 -12.46
C LEU A 27 17.17 23.09 -13.14
N ASP A 28 17.75 22.76 -14.29
CA ASP A 28 17.42 21.55 -15.03
C ASP A 28 17.78 20.29 -14.22
N GLU A 29 18.94 20.28 -13.58
CA GLU A 29 19.35 19.18 -12.70
C GLU A 29 18.42 19.03 -11.52
N ALA A 30 18.04 20.15 -10.89
CA ALA A 30 17.12 20.15 -9.76
C ALA A 30 15.74 19.61 -10.16
N ARG A 31 15.25 20.00 -11.33
CA ARG A 31 13.97 19.50 -11.86
C ARG A 31 14.04 18.01 -12.16
N ALA A 32 15.13 17.57 -12.77
CA ALA A 32 15.34 16.15 -13.06
C ALA A 32 15.41 15.32 -11.77
N GLU A 33 16.11 15.81 -10.77
CA GLU A 33 16.20 15.16 -9.46
C GLU A 33 14.86 15.11 -8.74
N ALA A 34 14.10 16.22 -8.78
CA ALA A 34 12.75 16.25 -8.22
C ALA A 34 11.82 15.25 -8.90
N ALA A 35 11.87 15.17 -10.23
CA ALA A 35 11.09 14.21 -11.00
C ALA A 35 11.44 12.76 -10.62
N ARG A 36 12.73 12.48 -10.44
CA ARG A 36 13.23 11.17 -10.02
C ARG A 36 12.71 10.79 -8.63
N ILE A 37 12.78 11.72 -7.69
CA ILE A 37 12.31 11.51 -6.32
C ILE A 37 10.79 11.24 -6.32
N ILE A 38 10.02 12.02 -7.06
CA ILE A 38 8.58 11.84 -7.17
C ILE A 38 8.24 10.48 -7.77
N ALA A 39 8.94 10.09 -8.84
CA ALA A 39 8.73 8.79 -9.48
C ALA A 39 9.03 7.63 -8.53
N GLN A 40 10.13 7.71 -7.79
CA GLN A 40 10.49 6.69 -6.79
C GLN A 40 9.47 6.63 -5.65
N ALA A 41 9.02 7.79 -5.18
CA ALA A 41 8.02 7.85 -4.11
C ALA A 41 6.69 7.24 -4.56
N ARG A 42 6.27 7.49 -5.79
CA ARG A 42 5.07 6.88 -6.38
C ARG A 42 5.19 5.37 -6.47
N GLU A 43 6.31 4.91 -6.99
CA GLU A 43 6.57 3.47 -7.13
C GLU A 43 6.54 2.77 -5.78
N ALA A 44 7.20 3.37 -4.77
CA ALA A 44 7.20 2.85 -3.41
C ALA A 44 5.79 2.84 -2.81
N ALA A 45 5.02 3.91 -3.01
CA ALA A 45 3.64 4.00 -2.52
C ALA A 45 2.72 2.96 -3.18
N GLU A 46 2.87 2.74 -4.48
CA GLU A 46 2.11 1.73 -5.21
C GLU A 46 2.44 0.32 -4.73
N ALA A 47 3.73 0.03 -4.51
CA ALA A 47 4.18 -1.25 -3.98
C ALA A 47 3.63 -1.49 -2.57
N GLU A 48 3.70 -0.48 -1.72
CA GLU A 48 3.17 -0.55 -0.35
C GLU A 48 1.66 -0.74 -0.33
N ALA A 49 0.93 -0.02 -1.18
CA ALA A 49 -0.51 -0.18 -1.33
C ALA A 49 -0.87 -1.59 -1.81
N GLY A 50 -0.09 -2.16 -2.72
CA GLY A 50 -0.26 -3.53 -3.20
C GLY A 50 -0.08 -4.55 -2.09
N VAL A 51 0.96 -4.39 -1.27
CA VAL A 51 1.22 -5.25 -0.10
C VAL A 51 0.07 -5.14 0.91
N ALA A 52 -0.36 -3.92 1.21
CA ALA A 52 -1.47 -3.68 2.14
C ALA A 52 -2.77 -4.32 1.66
N ALA A 53 -3.07 -4.20 0.35
CA ALA A 53 -4.25 -4.83 -0.25
C ALA A 53 -4.18 -6.35 -0.15
N GLN A 54 -3.02 -6.94 -0.40
CA GLN A 54 -2.82 -8.38 -0.31
C GLN A 54 -2.99 -8.89 1.12
N ARG A 55 -2.44 -8.18 2.09
CA ARG A 55 -2.61 -8.51 3.51
C ARG A 55 -4.07 -8.42 3.95
N ALA A 56 -4.78 -7.41 3.47
CA ALA A 56 -6.21 -7.25 3.76
C ALA A 56 -7.03 -8.42 3.20
N LYS A 57 -6.71 -8.87 1.98
CA LYS A 57 -7.36 -10.03 1.35
C LYS A 57 -7.10 -11.30 2.14
N GLU A 58 -5.86 -11.52 2.57
CA GLU A 58 -5.48 -12.69 3.37
C GLU A 58 -6.17 -12.69 4.73
N ALA A 59 -6.20 -11.54 5.40
CA ALA A 59 -6.89 -11.39 6.68
C ALA A 59 -8.39 -11.67 6.54
N LEU A 60 -9.01 -11.16 5.48
CA LEU A 60 -10.42 -11.39 5.21
C LEU A 60 -10.69 -12.86 4.92
N ARG A 61 -9.84 -13.51 4.15
CA ARG A 61 -9.94 -14.95 3.86
C ARG A 61 -9.86 -15.77 5.14
N ASP A 62 -8.93 -15.44 6.02
CA ASP A 62 -8.77 -16.11 7.31
C ASP A 62 -9.99 -15.91 8.19
N GLN A 63 -10.56 -14.72 8.24
CA GLN A 63 -11.78 -14.43 8.98
C GLN A 63 -12.97 -15.20 8.44
N VAL A 64 -13.13 -15.27 7.12
CA VAL A 64 -14.21 -16.03 6.49
C VAL A 64 -14.06 -17.52 6.78
N ALA A 65 -12.86 -18.07 6.68
CA ALA A 65 -12.58 -19.46 6.99
C ALA A 65 -12.89 -19.77 8.46
N HIS A 66 -12.47 -18.91 9.38
CA HIS A 66 -12.73 -19.05 10.80
C HIS A 66 -14.24 -19.01 11.10
N LEU A 67 -14.95 -18.09 10.48
CA LEU A 67 -16.40 -17.96 10.64
C LEU A 67 -17.13 -19.18 10.07
N ALA A 68 -16.68 -19.70 8.94
CA ALA A 68 -17.25 -20.90 8.33
C ALA A 68 -17.08 -22.13 9.23
N VAL A 69 -15.89 -22.29 9.82
CA VAL A 69 -15.62 -23.38 10.79
C VAL A 69 -16.49 -23.21 12.04
N ALA A 70 -16.56 -22.01 12.59
CA ALA A 70 -17.38 -21.73 13.77
C ALA A 70 -18.87 -21.99 13.49
N GLY A 71 -19.36 -21.61 12.32
CA GLY A 71 -20.71 -21.89 11.87
C GLY A 71 -20.99 -23.38 11.73
N ALA A 72 -20.06 -24.10 11.11
CA ALA A 72 -20.15 -25.56 10.97
C ALA A 72 -20.17 -26.27 12.33
N GLU A 73 -19.31 -25.82 13.26
CA GLU A 73 -19.31 -26.36 14.63
C GLU A 73 -20.64 -26.14 15.34
N LYS A 74 -21.25 -24.98 15.21
CA LYS A 74 -22.55 -24.69 15.79
C LYS A 74 -23.66 -25.56 15.20
N ILE A 75 -23.63 -25.76 13.90
CA ILE A 75 -24.58 -26.62 13.22
C ILE A 75 -24.43 -28.07 13.69
N LEU A 76 -23.22 -28.58 13.75
CA LEU A 76 -22.93 -29.93 14.21
C LEU A 76 -23.35 -30.15 15.67
N ARG A 77 -23.09 -29.20 16.55
CA ARG A 77 -23.51 -29.28 17.95
C ARG A 77 -25.02 -29.34 18.09
N LYS A 78 -25.71 -28.52 17.31
CA LYS A 78 -27.18 -28.50 17.30
C LYS A 78 -27.75 -29.82 16.78
N GLU A 79 -27.14 -30.40 15.77
CA GLU A 79 -27.52 -31.68 15.19
C GLU A 79 -27.31 -32.84 16.21
N ILE A 80 -26.15 -32.84 16.86
CA ILE A 80 -25.81 -33.81 17.89
C ILE A 80 -26.79 -33.70 19.08
N ASN A 81 -27.12 -32.50 19.53
CA ASN A 81 -28.07 -32.26 20.58
C ASN A 81 -29.49 -32.72 20.22
N ALA A 82 -29.88 -32.46 18.99
CA ALA A 82 -31.18 -32.93 18.47
C ALA A 82 -31.24 -34.47 18.47
N GLN A 83 -30.19 -35.12 18.00
CA GLN A 83 -30.08 -36.57 17.98
C GLN A 83 -30.11 -37.18 19.41
N ALA A 84 -29.35 -36.58 20.31
CA ALA A 84 -29.32 -36.99 21.73
C ALA A 84 -30.72 -36.83 22.37
N HIS A 85 -31.40 -35.72 22.07
CA HIS A 85 -32.75 -35.48 22.55
C HIS A 85 -33.76 -36.49 22.00
N ALA A 86 -33.66 -36.83 20.73
CA ALA A 86 -34.53 -37.82 20.10
C ALA A 86 -34.33 -39.19 20.72
N ASP A 87 -33.09 -39.57 20.99
CA ASP A 87 -32.76 -40.85 21.64
C ASP A 87 -33.31 -40.90 23.06
N LEU A 88 -33.19 -39.81 23.82
CA LEU A 88 -33.73 -39.70 25.16
C LEU A 88 -35.24 -39.85 25.18
N LEU A 89 -35.94 -39.19 24.28
CA LEU A 89 -37.38 -39.27 24.12
C LEU A 89 -37.82 -40.67 23.74
N ALA A 90 -37.11 -41.34 22.86
CA ALA A 90 -37.39 -42.72 22.47
C ALA A 90 -37.22 -43.68 23.65
N ASN A 91 -36.19 -43.52 24.47
CA ASN A 91 -35.98 -44.32 25.68
C ASN A 91 -37.10 -44.08 26.69
N LEU A 92 -37.51 -42.84 26.92
CA LEU A 92 -38.63 -42.52 27.81
C LEU A 92 -39.92 -43.15 27.34
N LYS A 93 -40.16 -43.17 26.05
CA LYS A 93 -41.32 -43.77 25.43
C LYS A 93 -41.37 -45.28 25.70
N GLN A 94 -40.22 -45.95 25.63
CA GLN A 94 -40.11 -47.38 25.93
C GLN A 94 -40.34 -47.67 27.40
N GLU A 95 -39.85 -46.83 28.32
CA GLU A 95 -40.07 -47.00 29.75
C GLU A 95 -41.53 -46.86 30.16
N LEU A 96 -42.28 -46.04 29.45
CA LEU A 96 -43.71 -45.82 29.73
C LEU A 96 -44.63 -46.94 29.20
N GLN A 97 -44.08 -47.74 28.32
CA GLN A 97 -44.78 -48.92 27.80
C GLN A 97 -44.51 -50.12 28.68
#